data_c9b8b49eb48ea106973a8e48f78168aa
#
_entry.id   c9b8b49eb48ea106973a8e48f78168aa
#
_cell.length_a   1.000
_cell.length_b   1.000
_cell.length_c   1.000
_cell.angle_alpha   90.00
_cell.angle_beta   90.00
_cell.angle_gamma   90.00
#
_symmetry.space_group_name_H-M   'P 1'
#
loop_
_entity.id
_entity.type
_entity.pdbx_description
1 polymer ?
#
loop_
_entity_poly.entity_id
_entity_poly.type
_entity_poly.pdbx_seq_one_letter_code
_entity_poly.pdbx_strand_id
1 'polypeptide(L)'
;GDEANVHQAEKCLGQLKELSLRGNEITAQDVNYVLALSMEDQESAIVQLDSDLICNTINGRPVKPKTIGQKKYVDQIRGNMITFGIGPAGTGKTYLAMAMAITAFRSDEVSRIILTRPAIEAGENLGFLPGDLQSKVDPYLRPLYDALYQIMGAESFQKNMEKGLIEVAPLAYMRGRTLDNAYIILDEAQNTTPAQMKMFLTRIGFGSKVIVTGDVTQKDLPMGTKSGLDVALQVLKKVEGISFCELTSKDVVRHPLVQKIVQAYEVYEKHRSEERRVGKECRSRWSP
;
A
#
# COMPACT_ATOMS: atom_id res chain seq x y z
N GLY A 1 -6.35 39.44 10.45
CA GLY A 1 -6.61 38.37 9.49
C GLY A 1 -8.07 38.35 9.13
N ASP A 2 -8.39 37.71 8.04
CA ASP A 2 -9.76 37.50 7.58
C ASP A 2 -10.50 36.63 8.62
N GLU A 3 -11.74 36.98 8.98
CA GLU A 3 -12.50 36.35 10.07
C GLU A 3 -12.70 34.85 9.82
N ALA A 4 -12.89 34.44 8.56
CA ALA A 4 -12.99 33.06 8.14
C ALA A 4 -11.68 32.28 8.41
N ASN A 5 -10.53 32.87 8.09
CA ASN A 5 -9.22 32.23 8.33
C ASN A 5 -8.88 32.12 9.83
N VAL A 6 -9.33 33.09 10.64
CA VAL A 6 -9.15 33.02 12.12
C VAL A 6 -9.97 31.88 12.71
N HIS A 7 -11.24 31.77 12.31
CA HIS A 7 -12.11 30.70 12.78
C HIS A 7 -11.59 29.30 12.36
N GLN A 8 -11.06 29.18 11.15
CA GLN A 8 -10.44 27.94 10.67
C GLN A 8 -9.18 27.58 11.46
N ALA A 9 -8.32 28.58 11.76
CA ALA A 9 -7.14 28.35 12.58
C ALA A 9 -7.50 27.95 14.01
N GLU A 10 -8.53 28.55 14.62
CA GLU A 10 -9.04 28.19 15.94
C GLU A 10 -9.50 26.72 15.98
N LYS A 11 -10.26 26.27 14.99
CA LYS A 11 -10.68 24.88 14.87
C LYS A 11 -9.50 23.93 14.73
N CYS A 12 -8.54 24.22 13.87
CA CYS A 12 -7.32 23.41 13.72
C CYS A 12 -6.54 23.28 15.04
N LEU A 13 -6.36 24.38 15.74
CA LEU A 13 -5.69 24.40 17.06
C LEU A 13 -6.46 23.58 18.10
N GLY A 14 -7.80 23.64 18.09
CA GLY A 14 -8.66 22.83 18.94
C GLY A 14 -8.44 21.33 18.74
N GLN A 15 -8.38 20.90 17.49
CA GLN A 15 -8.15 19.49 17.12
C GLN A 15 -6.74 19.01 17.50
N LEU A 16 -5.72 19.80 17.22
CA LEU A 16 -4.34 19.49 17.61
C LEU A 16 -4.19 19.41 19.13
N LYS A 17 -4.87 20.30 19.88
CA LYS A 17 -4.92 20.26 21.35
C LYS A 17 -5.57 18.97 21.85
N GLU A 18 -6.66 18.53 21.23
CA GLU A 18 -7.34 17.29 21.61
C GLU A 18 -6.45 16.06 21.36
N LEU A 19 -5.76 16.00 20.22
CA LEU A 19 -4.77 14.95 19.92
C LEU A 19 -3.64 14.93 20.96
N SER A 20 -3.10 16.10 21.33
CA SER A 20 -2.05 16.22 22.33
C SER A 20 -2.52 15.77 23.72
N LEU A 21 -3.74 16.13 24.14
CA LEU A 21 -4.32 15.70 25.42
C LEU A 21 -4.51 14.19 25.52
N ARG A 22 -4.63 13.49 24.38
CA ARG A 22 -4.68 12.02 24.30
C ARG A 22 -3.29 11.36 24.34
N GLY A 23 -2.24 12.14 24.51
CA GLY A 23 -0.86 11.65 24.61
C GLY A 23 -0.14 11.48 23.29
N ASN A 24 -0.69 12.01 22.20
CA ASN A 24 0.00 11.97 20.89
C ASN A 24 1.05 13.09 20.82
N GLU A 25 2.23 12.76 20.31
CA GLU A 25 3.24 13.75 19.94
C GLU A 25 2.82 14.40 18.61
N ILE A 26 2.59 15.71 18.62
CA ILE A 26 2.15 16.45 17.43
C ILE A 26 3.33 16.73 16.53
N THR A 27 3.29 16.18 15.34
CA THR A 27 4.30 16.38 14.29
C THR A 27 3.87 17.46 13.30
N ALA A 28 4.81 18.03 12.55
CA ALA A 28 4.49 18.95 11.43
C ALA A 28 3.57 18.32 10.37
N GLN A 29 3.59 17.00 10.27
CA GLN A 29 2.73 16.24 9.35
C GLN A 29 1.28 16.24 9.83
N ASP A 30 1.05 16.07 11.14
CA ASP A 30 -0.27 16.13 11.75
C ASP A 30 -0.88 17.53 11.58
N VAL A 31 -0.08 18.58 11.76
CA VAL A 31 -0.51 19.97 11.53
C VAL A 31 -0.95 20.17 10.07
N ASN A 32 -0.14 19.76 9.10
CA ASN A 32 -0.48 19.89 7.69
C ASN A 32 -1.73 19.08 7.31
N TYR A 33 -1.90 17.91 7.91
CA TYR A 33 -3.06 17.07 7.66
C TYR A 33 -4.34 17.67 8.24
N VAL A 34 -4.29 18.18 9.49
CA VAL A 34 -5.40 18.88 10.12
C VAL A 34 -5.81 20.11 9.31
N LEU A 35 -4.84 20.89 8.82
CA LEU A 35 -5.10 22.04 7.96
C LEU A 35 -5.81 21.62 6.65
N ALA A 36 -5.35 20.54 6.00
CA ALA A 36 -5.97 20.03 4.78
C ALA A 36 -7.42 19.56 5.00
N LEU A 37 -7.69 18.88 6.11
CA LEU A 37 -9.06 18.41 6.46
C LEU A 37 -10.01 19.55 6.83
N SER A 38 -9.50 20.57 7.50
CA SER A 38 -10.29 21.75 7.85
C SER A 38 -10.74 22.53 6.62
N MET A 39 -9.99 22.47 5.52
CA MET A 39 -10.39 23.02 4.23
C MET A 39 -11.52 22.22 3.54
N GLU A 40 -11.77 20.99 3.95
CA GLU A 40 -12.74 20.07 3.35
C GLU A 40 -13.99 19.81 4.23
N ASP A 41 -14.16 20.55 5.34
CA ASP A 41 -15.25 20.38 6.32
C ASP A 41 -15.35 18.95 6.92
N GLN A 42 -14.24 18.21 6.99
CA GLN A 42 -14.19 16.82 7.48
C GLN A 42 -13.61 16.69 8.89
N GLU A 43 -13.90 17.63 9.73
CA GLU A 43 -13.28 17.82 11.06
C GLU A 43 -13.50 16.67 12.04
N SER A 44 -14.66 16.01 11.99
CA SER A 44 -14.97 14.89 12.91
C SER A 44 -14.15 13.61 12.67
N ALA A 45 -13.48 13.52 11.53
CA ALA A 45 -12.73 12.34 11.16
C ALA A 45 -11.44 12.14 11.97
N ILE A 46 -10.82 13.22 12.47
CA ILE A 46 -9.53 13.17 13.16
C ILE A 46 -9.63 12.39 14.48
N VAL A 47 -10.71 12.61 15.23
CA VAL A 47 -10.96 11.91 16.51
C VAL A 47 -11.16 10.41 16.28
N GLN A 48 -11.82 10.03 15.18
CA GLN A 48 -12.03 8.64 14.81
C GLN A 48 -10.73 7.95 14.35
N LEU A 49 -9.83 8.68 13.69
CA LEU A 49 -8.52 8.16 13.27
C LEU A 49 -7.65 7.82 14.47
N ASP A 50 -7.63 8.68 15.47
CA ASP A 50 -6.76 8.51 16.65
C ASP A 50 -7.16 7.33 17.52
N SER A 51 -8.44 7.00 17.60
CA SER A 51 -8.95 5.88 18.40
C SER A 51 -8.76 4.51 17.73
N ASP A 52 -8.44 4.45 16.43
CA ASP A 52 -8.35 3.20 15.67
C ASP A 52 -6.96 2.55 15.74
N LEU A 53 -6.64 1.99 16.89
CA LEU A 53 -5.40 1.23 17.08
C LEU A 53 -5.49 -0.14 16.37
N ILE A 54 -4.59 -0.39 15.41
CA ILE A 54 -4.47 -1.70 14.77
C ILE A 54 -3.59 -2.61 15.61
N CYS A 55 -2.37 -2.18 15.92
CA CYS A 55 -1.43 -2.90 16.78
C CYS A 55 -0.34 -1.94 17.30
N ASN A 56 0.55 -2.47 18.16
CA ASN A 56 1.79 -1.79 18.52
C ASN A 56 2.98 -2.47 17.82
N THR A 57 3.95 -1.67 17.40
CA THR A 57 5.24 -2.17 16.93
C THR A 57 6.01 -2.80 18.10
N ILE A 58 7.11 -3.52 17.82
CA ILE A 58 7.98 -4.10 18.84
C ILE A 58 8.51 -3.04 19.84
N ASN A 59 8.67 -1.80 19.39
CA ASN A 59 9.12 -0.66 20.21
C ASN A 59 7.97 0.07 20.92
N GLY A 60 6.77 -0.52 20.98
CA GLY A 60 5.60 0.06 21.65
C GLY A 60 4.94 1.22 20.89
N ARG A 61 5.37 1.55 19.67
CA ARG A 61 4.76 2.63 18.89
C ARG A 61 3.43 2.16 18.30
N PRO A 62 2.33 2.93 18.45
CA PRO A 62 1.03 2.56 17.91
C PRO A 62 1.02 2.63 16.39
N VAL A 63 0.44 1.62 15.74
CA VAL A 63 0.11 1.59 14.32
C VAL A 63 -1.36 1.90 14.18
N LYS A 64 -1.66 3.07 13.59
CA LYS A 64 -3.02 3.60 13.39
C LYS A 64 -3.14 4.13 11.96
N PRO A 65 -4.34 4.21 11.37
CA PRO A 65 -4.57 5.01 10.19
C PRO A 65 -4.23 6.48 10.49
N LYS A 66 -3.47 7.12 9.62
CA LYS A 66 -3.09 8.54 9.75
C LYS A 66 -3.93 9.46 8.87
N THR A 67 -4.67 8.91 7.92
CA THR A 67 -5.53 9.65 6.99
C THR A 67 -6.90 9.00 6.87
N ILE A 68 -7.88 9.76 6.38
CA ILE A 68 -9.24 9.24 6.14
C ILE A 68 -9.21 8.10 5.11
N GLY A 69 -8.41 8.23 4.06
CA GLY A 69 -8.25 7.17 3.07
C GLY A 69 -7.68 5.90 3.69
N GLN A 70 -6.66 6.03 4.57
CA GLN A 70 -6.11 4.89 5.32
C GLN A 70 -7.14 4.26 6.26
N LYS A 71 -7.97 5.08 6.95
CA LYS A 71 -9.05 4.58 7.81
C LYS A 71 -10.06 3.78 7.01
N LYS A 72 -10.53 4.34 5.89
CA LYS A 72 -11.43 3.64 4.98
C LYS A 72 -10.84 2.32 4.48
N TYR A 73 -9.55 2.31 4.17
CA TYR A 73 -8.84 1.11 3.75
C TYR A 73 -8.83 0.04 4.85
N VAL A 74 -8.49 0.41 6.08
CA VAL A 74 -8.49 -0.50 7.23
C VAL A 74 -9.90 -1.05 7.50
N ASP A 75 -10.93 -0.21 7.43
CA ASP A 75 -12.33 -0.65 7.61
C ASP A 75 -12.77 -1.62 6.51
N GLN A 76 -12.39 -1.37 5.26
CA GLN A 76 -12.67 -2.30 4.16
C GLN A 76 -11.94 -3.64 4.34
N ILE A 77 -10.70 -3.63 4.82
CA ILE A 77 -9.97 -4.86 5.16
C ILE A 77 -10.71 -5.65 6.25
N ARG A 78 -11.23 -4.98 7.26
CA ARG A 78 -12.00 -5.65 8.33
C ARG A 78 -13.28 -6.30 7.81
N GLY A 79 -14.00 -5.58 6.96
CA GLY A 79 -15.34 -5.96 6.49
C GLY A 79 -15.39 -6.92 5.31
N ASN A 80 -14.30 -7.15 4.59
CA ASN A 80 -14.33 -7.92 3.35
C ASN A 80 -13.32 -9.07 3.36
N MET A 81 -13.61 -10.11 2.58
CA MET A 81 -12.69 -11.25 2.38
C MET A 81 -11.51 -10.85 1.49
N ILE A 82 -11.75 -10.09 0.44
CA ILE A 82 -10.72 -9.62 -0.48
C ILE A 82 -10.78 -8.10 -0.56
N THR A 83 -9.65 -7.44 -0.32
CA THR A 83 -9.55 -5.97 -0.41
C THR A 83 -8.40 -5.57 -1.33
N PHE A 84 -8.72 -4.75 -2.32
CA PHE A 84 -7.74 -4.11 -3.19
C PHE A 84 -7.42 -2.71 -2.64
N GLY A 85 -6.18 -2.48 -2.24
CA GLY A 85 -5.65 -1.18 -1.83
C GLY A 85 -4.80 -0.58 -2.95
N ILE A 86 -5.32 0.44 -3.62
CA ILE A 86 -4.73 1.03 -4.82
C ILE A 86 -4.36 2.47 -4.55
N GLY A 87 -3.22 2.90 -5.03
CA GLY A 87 -2.80 4.29 -4.90
C GLY A 87 -1.28 4.47 -4.96
N PRO A 88 -0.81 5.72 -4.91
CA PRO A 88 0.61 6.02 -5.07
C PRO A 88 1.47 5.44 -3.95
N ALA A 89 2.77 5.32 -4.22
CA ALA A 89 3.75 4.90 -3.24
C ALA A 89 3.78 5.87 -2.04
N GLY A 90 3.98 5.31 -0.83
CA GLY A 90 4.03 6.10 0.41
C GLY A 90 2.68 6.36 1.08
N THR A 91 1.57 5.82 0.56
CA THR A 91 0.24 5.87 1.21
C THR A 91 0.05 4.82 2.32
N GLY A 92 1.07 4.00 2.61
CA GLY A 92 1.04 3.01 3.68
C GLY A 92 0.25 1.73 3.39
N LYS A 93 -0.17 1.48 2.15
CA LYS A 93 -0.97 0.30 1.75
C LYS A 93 -0.43 -1.02 2.29
N THR A 94 0.79 -1.33 1.93
CA THR A 94 1.45 -2.58 2.29
C THR A 94 1.73 -2.66 3.79
N TYR A 95 2.14 -1.55 4.41
CA TYR A 95 2.41 -1.49 5.84
C TYR A 95 1.15 -1.73 6.69
N LEU A 96 0.03 -1.06 6.35
CA LEU A 96 -1.25 -1.27 7.03
C LEU A 96 -1.80 -2.68 6.80
N ALA A 97 -1.67 -3.21 5.57
CA ALA A 97 -2.04 -4.59 5.28
C ALA A 97 -1.27 -5.59 6.16
N MET A 98 0.03 -5.39 6.35
CA MET A 98 0.85 -6.25 7.23
C MET A 98 0.48 -6.09 8.70
N ALA A 99 0.22 -4.86 9.16
CA ALA A 99 -0.24 -4.63 10.53
C ALA A 99 -1.54 -5.38 10.81
N MET A 100 -2.49 -5.35 9.88
CA MET A 100 -3.75 -6.09 9.96
C MET A 100 -3.53 -7.60 9.96
N ALA A 101 -2.63 -8.10 9.09
CA ALA A 101 -2.30 -9.53 9.03
C ALA A 101 -1.67 -10.03 10.33
N ILE A 102 -0.73 -9.27 10.89
CA ILE A 102 -0.07 -9.62 12.15
C ILE A 102 -1.07 -9.59 13.32
N THR A 103 -2.00 -8.64 13.32
CA THR A 103 -3.07 -8.57 14.33
C THR A 103 -3.96 -9.79 14.25
N ALA A 104 -4.46 -10.15 13.07
CA ALA A 104 -5.30 -11.34 12.85
C ALA A 104 -4.57 -12.65 13.20
N PHE A 105 -3.27 -12.72 12.92
CA PHE A 105 -2.43 -13.86 13.28
C PHE A 105 -2.22 -13.99 14.81
N ARG A 106 -2.00 -12.85 15.49
CA ARG A 106 -1.84 -12.83 16.96
C ARG A 106 -3.14 -13.13 17.72
N SER A 107 -4.29 -12.85 17.12
CA SER A 107 -5.62 -13.15 17.67
C SER A 107 -6.17 -14.52 17.24
N ASP A 108 -5.34 -15.35 16.60
CA ASP A 108 -5.70 -16.68 16.10
C ASP A 108 -6.90 -16.69 15.11
N GLU A 109 -7.19 -15.56 14.47
CA GLU A 109 -8.19 -15.49 13.40
C GLU A 109 -7.73 -16.24 12.14
N VAL A 110 -6.42 -16.31 11.93
CA VAL A 110 -5.78 -17.06 10.86
C VAL A 110 -4.59 -17.86 11.41
N SER A 111 -4.30 -18.99 10.81
CA SER A 111 -3.20 -19.87 11.25
C SER A 111 -1.85 -19.48 10.65
N ARG A 112 -1.82 -18.68 9.59
CA ARG A 112 -0.58 -18.29 8.89
C ARG A 112 -0.71 -16.99 8.12
N ILE A 113 0.44 -16.39 7.84
CA ILE A 113 0.57 -15.20 6.98
C ILE A 113 1.34 -15.59 5.73
N ILE A 114 0.85 -15.24 4.56
CA ILE A 114 1.52 -15.46 3.27
C ILE A 114 1.69 -14.11 2.59
N LEU A 115 2.94 -13.73 2.38
CA LEU A 115 3.31 -12.51 1.66
C LEU A 115 3.88 -12.90 0.31
N THR A 116 3.33 -12.34 -0.74
CA THR A 116 3.77 -12.65 -2.09
C THR A 116 3.90 -11.38 -2.93
N ARG A 117 4.83 -11.43 -3.85
CA ARG A 117 5.11 -10.34 -4.79
C ARG A 117 5.43 -10.92 -6.16
N PRO A 118 4.97 -10.32 -7.27
CA PRO A 118 5.44 -10.73 -8.59
C PRO A 118 6.96 -10.49 -8.66
N ALA A 119 7.70 -11.51 -9.02
CA ALA A 119 9.10 -11.34 -9.37
C ALA A 119 9.13 -10.75 -10.78
N ILE A 120 9.44 -9.47 -10.90
CA ILE A 120 9.68 -8.82 -12.18
C ILE A 120 11.16 -8.62 -12.31
N GLU A 121 11.65 -9.11 -13.41
CA GLU A 121 12.94 -8.71 -13.92
C GLU A 121 12.81 -7.29 -14.48
N ALA A 122 13.32 -6.29 -13.77
CA ALA A 122 13.46 -4.94 -14.31
C ALA A 122 14.53 -4.95 -15.43
N GLY A 123 14.18 -5.54 -16.59
CA GLY A 123 15.07 -5.65 -17.74
C GLY A 123 16.22 -6.65 -17.61
N GLU A 124 16.39 -7.31 -16.46
CA GLU A 124 17.41 -8.34 -16.22
C GLU A 124 16.73 -9.71 -16.10
N ASN A 125 17.11 -10.65 -16.97
CA ASN A 125 16.69 -12.03 -16.82
C ASN A 125 17.25 -12.61 -15.51
N LEU A 126 16.39 -13.09 -14.61
CA LEU A 126 16.78 -13.81 -13.36
C LEU A 126 17.86 -14.89 -13.61
N GLY A 127 18.00 -15.34 -14.85
CA GLY A 127 19.02 -16.26 -15.30
C GLY A 127 20.47 -15.74 -15.20
N PHE A 128 20.71 -14.42 -15.16
CA PHE A 128 22.06 -13.84 -15.15
C PHE A 128 22.63 -13.59 -13.75
N LEU A 129 21.82 -13.61 -12.71
CA LEU A 129 22.32 -13.44 -11.34
C LEU A 129 22.93 -14.76 -10.84
N PRO A 130 24.14 -14.76 -10.25
CA PRO A 130 24.71 -15.95 -9.61
C PRO A 130 23.92 -16.29 -8.33
N GLY A 131 23.72 -17.58 -8.08
CA GLY A 131 23.03 -18.09 -6.89
C GLY A 131 21.77 -18.92 -7.21
N ASP A 132 21.18 -19.49 -6.17
CA ASP A 132 19.91 -20.21 -6.26
C ASP A 132 18.72 -19.23 -6.50
N LEU A 133 17.57 -19.76 -6.88
CA LEU A 133 16.40 -18.95 -7.21
C LEU A 133 15.94 -18.10 -6.01
N GLN A 134 16.14 -18.57 -4.81
CA GLN A 134 15.74 -17.90 -3.58
C GLN A 134 16.60 -16.69 -3.28
N SER A 135 17.92 -16.80 -3.42
CA SER A 135 18.84 -15.67 -3.26
C SER A 135 18.67 -14.56 -4.30
N LYS A 136 18.16 -14.90 -5.49
CA LYS A 136 17.86 -13.94 -6.57
C LYS A 136 16.60 -13.14 -6.32
N VAL A 137 15.62 -13.71 -5.62
CA VAL A 137 14.32 -13.08 -5.35
C VAL A 137 14.33 -12.31 -4.03
N ASP A 138 15.22 -12.65 -3.11
CA ASP A 138 15.32 -12.07 -1.76
C ASP A 138 15.40 -10.53 -1.74
N PRO A 139 16.17 -9.83 -2.62
CA PRO A 139 16.19 -8.38 -2.67
C PRO A 139 14.82 -7.74 -2.94
N TYR A 140 13.97 -8.38 -3.75
CA TYR A 140 12.62 -7.89 -4.07
C TYR A 140 11.64 -8.06 -2.92
N LEU A 141 11.91 -9.00 -2.00
CA LEU A 141 11.08 -9.28 -0.83
C LEU A 141 11.52 -8.48 0.41
N ARG A 142 12.70 -7.84 0.37
CA ARG A 142 13.29 -7.13 1.50
C ARG A 142 12.37 -6.06 2.12
N PRO A 143 11.64 -5.23 1.35
CA PRO A 143 10.71 -4.28 1.94
C PRO A 143 9.60 -4.93 2.78
N LEU A 144 9.23 -6.17 2.45
CA LEU A 144 8.25 -6.93 3.23
C LEU A 144 8.86 -7.40 4.56
N TYR A 145 10.11 -7.86 4.55
CA TYR A 145 10.83 -8.23 5.77
C TYR A 145 10.99 -7.05 6.72
N ASP A 146 11.37 -5.87 6.21
CA ASP A 146 11.59 -4.67 7.02
C ASP A 146 10.33 -4.27 7.80
N ALA A 147 9.17 -4.32 7.16
CA ALA A 147 7.90 -4.03 7.82
C ALA A 147 7.52 -5.09 8.87
N LEU A 148 7.76 -6.37 8.59
CA LEU A 148 7.55 -7.47 9.56
C LEU A 148 8.46 -7.32 10.77
N TYR A 149 9.75 -7.01 10.57
CA TYR A 149 10.70 -6.77 11.64
C TYR A 149 10.28 -5.59 12.52
N GLN A 150 9.79 -4.52 11.91
CA GLN A 150 9.34 -3.34 12.65
C GLN A 150 8.13 -3.62 13.54
N ILE A 151 7.18 -4.44 13.07
CA ILE A 151 5.92 -4.67 13.79
C ILE A 151 6.06 -5.82 14.80
N MET A 152 6.65 -6.94 14.43
CA MET A 152 6.67 -8.12 15.30
C MET A 152 8.03 -8.46 15.90
N GLY A 153 9.10 -7.82 15.45
CA GLY A 153 10.48 -8.09 15.88
C GLY A 153 11.13 -9.22 15.07
N ALA A 154 12.46 -9.13 14.92
CA ALA A 154 13.23 -10.07 14.11
C ALA A 154 13.16 -11.50 14.64
N GLU A 155 13.31 -11.69 15.94
CA GLU A 155 13.30 -13.01 16.58
C GLU A 155 11.94 -13.72 16.41
N SER A 156 10.83 -13.01 16.69
CA SER A 156 9.49 -13.56 16.53
C SER A 156 9.19 -13.90 15.08
N PHE A 157 9.60 -13.03 14.15
CA PHE A 157 9.45 -13.27 12.72
C PHE A 157 10.21 -14.53 12.28
N GLN A 158 11.50 -14.63 12.62
CA GLN A 158 12.33 -15.75 12.25
C GLN A 158 11.77 -17.08 12.77
N LYS A 159 11.37 -17.12 14.04
CA LYS A 159 10.76 -18.30 14.67
C LYS A 159 9.48 -18.75 13.96
N ASN A 160 8.65 -17.80 13.50
CA ASN A 160 7.41 -18.12 12.78
C ASN A 160 7.68 -18.54 11.32
N MET A 161 8.71 -17.99 10.68
CA MET A 161 9.17 -18.46 9.37
C MET A 161 9.70 -19.91 9.42
N GLU A 162 10.54 -20.23 10.40
CA GLU A 162 11.07 -21.58 10.58
C GLU A 162 9.95 -22.63 10.82
N LYS A 163 8.87 -22.20 11.47
CA LYS A 163 7.67 -23.05 11.69
C LYS A 163 6.74 -23.10 10.47
N GLY A 164 7.01 -22.34 9.41
CA GLY A 164 6.13 -22.22 8.24
C GLY A 164 4.81 -21.49 8.51
N LEU A 165 4.71 -20.75 9.62
CA LEU A 165 3.54 -19.93 9.96
C LEU A 165 3.54 -18.58 9.26
N ILE A 166 4.71 -18.08 8.89
CA ILE A 166 4.89 -16.91 8.03
C ILE A 166 5.69 -17.35 6.81
N GLU A 167 5.17 -17.08 5.65
CA GLU A 167 5.80 -17.38 4.37
C GLU A 167 5.96 -16.09 3.55
N VAL A 168 7.15 -15.84 3.05
CA VAL A 168 7.42 -14.75 2.11
C VAL A 168 8.00 -15.38 0.84
N ALA A 169 7.25 -15.33 -0.24
CA ALA A 169 7.58 -16.07 -1.46
C ALA A 169 7.14 -15.34 -2.75
N PRO A 170 7.82 -15.60 -3.87
CA PRO A 170 7.38 -15.10 -5.17
C PRO A 170 5.98 -15.62 -5.52
N LEU A 171 5.22 -14.81 -6.26
CA LEU A 171 3.87 -15.15 -6.69
C LEU A 171 3.79 -16.50 -7.46
N ALA A 172 4.83 -16.85 -8.20
CA ALA A 172 4.89 -18.11 -8.93
C ALA A 172 4.76 -19.35 -8.03
N TYR A 173 5.18 -19.25 -6.76
CA TYR A 173 5.13 -20.37 -5.79
C TYR A 173 3.71 -20.61 -5.24
N MET A 174 2.76 -19.75 -5.54
CA MET A 174 1.35 -19.95 -5.19
C MET A 174 0.63 -20.91 -6.15
N ARG A 175 1.26 -21.24 -7.29
CA ARG A 175 0.64 -22.10 -8.30
C ARG A 175 0.41 -23.52 -7.77
N GLY A 176 -0.79 -24.06 -8.01
CA GLY A 176 -1.15 -25.43 -7.59
C GLY A 176 -1.45 -25.61 -6.10
N ARG A 177 -1.46 -24.53 -5.33
CA ARG A 177 -1.76 -24.55 -3.89
C ARG A 177 -3.22 -24.17 -3.63
N THR A 178 -3.74 -24.57 -2.47
CA THR A 178 -4.95 -24.01 -1.85
C THR A 178 -4.53 -23.37 -0.54
N LEU A 179 -4.88 -22.09 -0.36
CA LEU A 179 -4.41 -21.30 0.76
C LEU A 179 -5.57 -21.12 1.75
N ASP A 180 -5.73 -22.09 2.66
CA ASP A 180 -6.76 -22.08 3.70
C ASP A 180 -6.26 -21.43 4.99
N ASN A 181 -7.17 -20.83 5.75
CA ASN A 181 -6.94 -20.24 7.08
C ASN A 181 -5.70 -19.30 7.10
N ALA A 182 -5.54 -18.53 6.06
CA ALA A 182 -4.36 -17.70 5.85
C ALA A 182 -4.73 -16.23 5.64
N TYR A 183 -3.87 -15.34 6.14
CA TYR A 183 -3.88 -13.94 5.75
C TYR A 183 -2.88 -13.75 4.62
N ILE A 184 -3.35 -13.40 3.43
CA ILE A 184 -2.55 -13.42 2.21
C ILE A 184 -2.42 -11.99 1.69
N ILE A 185 -1.20 -11.54 1.44
CA ILE A 185 -0.92 -10.21 0.88
C ILE A 185 -0.18 -10.39 -0.45
N LEU A 186 -0.78 -9.88 -1.52
CA LEU A 186 -0.12 -9.71 -2.82
C LEU A 186 0.28 -8.26 -2.97
N ASP A 187 1.59 -7.99 -2.87
CA ASP A 187 2.15 -6.64 -3.04
C ASP A 187 2.63 -6.40 -4.48
N GLU A 188 2.67 -5.13 -4.91
CA GLU A 188 3.05 -4.69 -6.28
C GLU A 188 2.24 -5.38 -7.39
N ALA A 189 0.95 -5.54 -7.15
CA ALA A 189 0.05 -6.31 -8.00
C ALA A 189 -0.13 -5.72 -9.42
N GLN A 190 0.18 -4.43 -9.65
CA GLN A 190 0.20 -3.81 -10.97
C GLN A 190 1.18 -4.51 -11.92
N ASN A 191 2.17 -5.18 -11.35
CA ASN A 191 3.20 -5.89 -12.06
C ASN A 191 2.86 -7.36 -12.33
N THR A 192 1.63 -7.79 -12.11
CA THR A 192 1.13 -9.11 -12.52
C THR A 192 0.57 -9.07 -13.93
N THR A 193 0.65 -10.18 -14.64
CA THR A 193 -0.17 -10.41 -15.83
C THR A 193 -1.60 -10.82 -15.44
N PRO A 194 -2.61 -10.70 -16.35
CA PRO A 194 -3.96 -11.17 -16.07
C PRO A 194 -4.04 -12.65 -15.69
N ALA A 195 -3.19 -13.49 -16.30
CA ALA A 195 -3.11 -14.91 -15.98
C ALA A 195 -2.56 -15.17 -14.58
N GLN A 196 -1.54 -14.41 -14.15
CA GLN A 196 -0.99 -14.49 -12.79
C GLN A 196 -1.98 -14.02 -11.73
N MET A 197 -2.68 -12.89 -11.97
CA MET A 197 -3.72 -12.39 -11.07
C MET A 197 -4.86 -13.39 -10.93
N LYS A 198 -5.37 -13.93 -12.03
CA LYS A 198 -6.40 -14.97 -12.00
C LYS A 198 -5.91 -16.22 -11.26
N MET A 199 -4.70 -16.67 -11.55
CA MET A 199 -4.09 -17.81 -10.86
C MET A 199 -4.06 -17.58 -9.36
N PHE A 200 -3.60 -16.43 -8.89
CA PHE A 200 -3.52 -16.07 -7.48
C PHE A 200 -4.89 -16.07 -6.81
N LEU A 201 -5.85 -15.32 -7.35
CA LEU A 201 -7.19 -15.17 -6.76
C LEU A 201 -7.96 -16.49 -6.68
N THR A 202 -7.64 -17.46 -7.55
CA THR A 202 -8.23 -18.80 -7.52
C THR A 202 -7.52 -19.78 -6.57
N ARG A 203 -6.52 -19.33 -5.82
CA ARG A 203 -5.82 -20.13 -4.76
C ARG A 203 -6.40 -19.91 -3.37
N ILE A 204 -7.27 -18.91 -3.21
CA ILE A 204 -7.85 -18.54 -1.92
C ILE A 204 -8.77 -19.67 -1.45
N GLY A 205 -8.49 -20.17 -0.25
CA GLY A 205 -9.27 -21.22 0.40
C GLY A 205 -10.17 -20.68 1.52
N PHE A 206 -10.80 -21.58 2.23
CA PHE A 206 -11.72 -21.25 3.32
C PHE A 206 -10.98 -20.62 4.50
N GLY A 207 -11.67 -19.70 5.21
CA GLY A 207 -11.12 -19.03 6.38
C GLY A 207 -9.95 -18.06 6.07
N SER A 208 -9.71 -17.76 4.80
CA SER A 208 -8.63 -16.86 4.41
C SER A 208 -9.11 -15.46 4.11
N LYS A 209 -8.24 -14.48 4.35
CA LYS A 209 -8.41 -13.07 4.01
C LYS A 209 -7.29 -12.63 3.09
N VAL A 210 -7.61 -11.84 2.06
CA VAL A 210 -6.67 -11.42 1.03
C VAL A 210 -6.62 -9.92 0.88
N ILE A 211 -5.42 -9.39 0.83
CA ILE A 211 -5.18 -7.99 0.49
C ILE A 211 -4.30 -7.93 -0.75
N VAL A 212 -4.73 -7.17 -1.73
CA VAL A 212 -3.98 -6.91 -2.96
C VAL A 212 -3.59 -5.44 -2.96
N THR A 213 -2.29 -5.15 -2.90
CA THR A 213 -1.77 -3.78 -2.95
C THR A 213 -1.11 -3.48 -4.28
N GLY A 214 -1.27 -2.25 -4.78
CA GLY A 214 -0.66 -1.84 -6.03
C GLY A 214 -0.77 -0.36 -6.34
N ASP A 215 0.04 0.06 -7.31
CA ASP A 215 0.05 1.40 -7.88
C ASP A 215 -0.14 1.31 -9.39
N VAL A 216 -1.31 1.71 -9.89
CA VAL A 216 -1.63 1.63 -11.33
C VAL A 216 -0.75 2.54 -12.20
N THR A 217 -0.01 3.48 -11.60
CA THR A 217 0.89 4.39 -12.31
C THR A 217 2.31 3.84 -12.47
N GLN A 218 2.73 2.90 -11.61
CA GLN A 218 4.09 2.34 -11.56
C GLN A 218 4.11 0.91 -12.11
N LYS A 219 4.01 0.78 -13.43
CA LYS A 219 4.01 -0.52 -14.10
C LYS A 219 5.37 -0.79 -14.74
N ASP A 220 6.01 -1.87 -14.31
CA ASP A 220 7.30 -2.34 -14.83
C ASP A 220 7.12 -3.50 -15.85
N LEU A 221 5.89 -3.75 -16.29
CA LEU A 221 5.58 -4.78 -17.28
C LEU A 221 6.14 -4.43 -18.67
N PRO A 222 6.54 -5.43 -19.47
CA PRO A 222 6.96 -5.22 -20.84
C PRO A 222 5.92 -4.44 -21.65
N MET A 223 6.39 -3.64 -22.61
CA MET A 223 5.54 -2.80 -23.45
C MET A 223 4.47 -3.63 -24.15
N GLY A 224 3.21 -3.19 -24.07
CA GLY A 224 2.06 -3.92 -24.65
C GLY A 224 1.42 -4.98 -23.75
N THR A 225 2.02 -5.30 -22.59
CA THR A 225 1.44 -6.25 -21.63
C THR A 225 0.40 -5.54 -20.75
N LYS A 226 -0.82 -6.10 -20.69
CA LYS A 226 -1.86 -5.59 -19.80
C LYS A 226 -1.54 -5.99 -18.35
N SER A 227 -1.75 -5.06 -17.42
CA SER A 227 -1.65 -5.35 -16.00
C SER A 227 -2.83 -6.22 -15.53
N GLY A 228 -2.51 -7.25 -14.74
CA GLY A 228 -3.50 -8.09 -14.09
C GLY A 228 -4.34 -7.32 -13.07
N LEU A 229 -3.76 -6.31 -12.42
CA LEU A 229 -4.48 -5.42 -11.51
C LEU A 229 -5.55 -4.62 -12.27
N ASP A 230 -5.21 -4.01 -13.42
CA ASP A 230 -6.19 -3.25 -14.22
C ASP A 230 -7.36 -4.13 -14.67
N VAL A 231 -7.08 -5.37 -15.10
CA VAL A 231 -8.12 -6.31 -15.49
C VAL A 231 -8.98 -6.71 -14.29
N ALA A 232 -8.37 -7.00 -13.14
CA ALA A 232 -9.09 -7.34 -11.93
C ALA A 232 -10.05 -6.23 -11.49
N LEU A 233 -9.61 -4.95 -11.54
CA LEU A 233 -10.44 -3.78 -11.24
C LEU A 233 -11.67 -3.67 -12.13
N GLN A 234 -11.57 -4.08 -13.40
CA GLN A 234 -12.70 -4.05 -14.32
C GLN A 234 -13.65 -5.22 -14.11
N VAL A 235 -13.12 -6.43 -13.94
CA VAL A 235 -13.88 -7.68 -13.96
C VAL A 235 -14.54 -7.97 -12.60
N LEU A 236 -13.88 -7.62 -11.49
CA LEU A 236 -14.32 -7.99 -10.14
C LEU A 236 -15.16 -6.91 -9.43
N LYS A 237 -15.37 -5.75 -10.04
CA LYS A 237 -16.06 -4.60 -9.42
C LYS A 237 -17.46 -4.91 -8.88
N LYS A 238 -18.15 -5.93 -9.43
CA LYS A 238 -19.51 -6.32 -9.03
C LYS A 238 -19.58 -7.61 -8.22
N VAL A 239 -18.43 -8.16 -7.82
CA VAL A 239 -18.38 -9.42 -7.06
C VAL A 239 -18.51 -9.09 -5.57
N GLU A 240 -19.51 -9.67 -4.90
CA GLU A 240 -19.67 -9.55 -3.45
C GLU A 240 -18.49 -10.10 -2.68
N GLY A 241 -18.17 -9.49 -1.53
CA GLY A 241 -17.02 -9.86 -0.69
C GLY A 241 -15.67 -9.33 -1.19
N ILE A 242 -15.65 -8.60 -2.31
CA ILE A 242 -14.48 -7.91 -2.83
C ILE A 242 -14.66 -6.40 -2.72
N SER A 243 -13.72 -5.73 -2.06
CA SER A 243 -13.71 -4.27 -1.94
C SER A 243 -12.52 -3.64 -2.65
N PHE A 244 -12.70 -2.40 -3.09
CA PHE A 244 -11.68 -1.59 -3.76
C PHE A 244 -11.54 -0.27 -3.02
N CYS A 245 -10.34 -0.01 -2.49
CA CYS A 245 -10.00 1.23 -1.82
C CYS A 245 -8.96 1.99 -2.63
N GLU A 246 -9.32 3.18 -3.06
CA GLU A 246 -8.40 4.10 -3.73
C GLU A 246 -7.84 5.07 -2.69
N LEU A 247 -6.53 5.03 -2.52
CA LEU A 247 -5.74 5.99 -1.77
C LEU A 247 -5.16 7.01 -2.75
N THR A 248 -5.11 8.25 -2.34
CA THR A 248 -4.72 9.37 -3.19
C THR A 248 -3.41 10.00 -2.73
N SER A 249 -2.93 11.01 -3.44
CA SER A 249 -1.77 11.82 -3.02
C SER A 249 -1.98 12.48 -1.64
N LYS A 250 -3.22 12.71 -1.21
CA LYS A 250 -3.56 13.24 0.12
C LYS A 250 -3.24 12.23 1.25
N ASP A 251 -3.20 10.94 0.91
CA ASP A 251 -2.90 9.86 1.85
C ASP A 251 -1.40 9.55 1.96
N VAL A 252 -0.56 10.26 1.22
CA VAL A 252 0.90 10.08 1.24
C VAL A 252 1.49 10.57 2.56
N VAL A 253 2.02 9.63 3.34
CA VAL A 253 2.67 9.86 4.63
C VAL A 253 4.19 9.75 4.43
N ARG A 254 4.83 10.86 4.05
CA ARG A 254 6.27 10.93 3.78
C ARG A 254 6.89 12.15 4.43
N HIS A 255 8.21 12.09 4.61
CA HIS A 255 8.97 13.25 5.06
C HIS A 255 8.74 14.45 4.09
N PRO A 256 8.52 15.69 4.60
CA PRO A 256 8.19 16.85 3.77
C PRO A 256 9.20 17.13 2.64
N LEU A 257 10.49 16.89 2.89
CA LEU A 257 11.53 17.02 1.87
C LEU A 257 11.35 16.00 0.75
N VAL A 258 10.98 14.75 1.07
CA VAL A 258 10.74 13.71 0.07
C VAL A 258 9.54 14.05 -0.80
N GLN A 259 8.48 14.63 -0.23
CA GLN A 259 7.33 15.12 -1.00
C GLN A 259 7.75 16.21 -2.00
N LYS A 260 8.57 17.18 -1.57
CA LYS A 260 9.11 18.23 -2.46
C LYS A 260 9.98 17.66 -3.58
N ILE A 261 10.80 16.65 -3.28
CA ILE A 261 11.62 15.96 -4.30
C ILE A 261 10.72 15.30 -5.34
N VAL A 262 9.72 14.52 -4.91
CA VAL A 262 8.77 13.85 -5.83
C VAL A 262 8.06 14.86 -6.72
N GLN A 263 7.54 15.96 -6.15
CA GLN A 263 6.87 17.01 -6.89
C GLN A 263 7.81 17.67 -7.93
N ALA A 264 9.07 17.90 -7.58
CA ALA A 264 10.04 18.47 -8.51
C ALA A 264 10.29 17.55 -9.72
N TYR A 265 10.40 16.23 -9.49
CA TYR A 265 10.53 15.24 -10.57
C TYR A 265 9.27 15.14 -11.44
N GLU A 266 8.08 15.13 -10.85
CA GLU A 266 6.81 15.12 -11.59
C GLU A 266 6.67 16.35 -12.52
N VAL A 267 7.06 17.53 -12.05
CA VAL A 267 7.08 18.75 -12.87
C VAL A 267 8.05 18.60 -14.05
N TYR A 268 9.25 18.10 -13.78
CA TYR A 268 10.25 17.87 -14.83
C TYR A 268 9.78 16.87 -15.88
N GLU A 269 9.17 15.76 -15.47
CA GLU A 269 8.67 14.73 -16.37
C GLU A 269 7.50 15.24 -17.23
N LYS A 270 6.60 16.04 -16.66
CA LYS A 270 5.53 16.72 -17.42
C LYS A 270 6.09 17.62 -18.51
N HIS A 271 7.02 18.48 -18.19
CA HIS A 271 7.66 19.35 -19.19
C HIS A 271 8.33 18.56 -20.31
N ARG A 272 9.07 17.52 -19.96
CA ARG A 272 9.73 16.63 -20.94
C ARG A 272 8.75 15.89 -21.83
N SER A 273 7.58 15.48 -21.30
CA SER A 273 6.53 14.82 -22.07
C SER A 273 5.85 15.79 -23.04
N GLU A 274 5.64 17.05 -22.65
CA GLU A 274 5.10 18.12 -23.49
C GLU A 274 6.06 18.49 -24.60
N GLU A 275 7.36 18.64 -24.32
CA GLU A 275 8.39 18.89 -25.34
C GLU A 275 8.46 17.77 -26.38
N ARG A 276 8.38 16.50 -25.95
CA ARG A 276 8.34 15.35 -26.86
C ARG A 276 7.08 15.33 -27.74
N ARG A 277 5.95 15.77 -27.21
CA ARG A 277 4.69 15.85 -27.94
C ARG A 277 4.74 16.97 -28.99
N VAL A 278 5.21 18.15 -28.61
CA VAL A 278 5.41 19.29 -29.53
C VAL A 278 6.43 18.94 -30.61
N GLY A 279 7.54 18.30 -30.27
CA GLY A 279 8.54 17.84 -31.24
C GLY A 279 8.03 16.77 -32.24
N LYS A 280 7.09 15.93 -31.84
CA LYS A 280 6.42 14.97 -32.75
C LYS A 280 5.41 15.65 -33.67
N GLU A 281 4.63 16.61 -33.16
CA GLU A 281 3.66 17.37 -33.94
C GLU A 281 4.36 18.28 -34.99
N CYS A 282 5.52 18.86 -34.66
CA CYS A 282 6.34 19.59 -35.63
C CYS A 282 6.90 18.69 -36.74
N ARG A 283 7.34 17.46 -36.41
CA ARG A 283 7.84 16.50 -37.42
C ARG A 283 6.74 15.98 -38.37
N SER A 284 5.52 15.79 -37.88
CA SER A 284 4.39 15.34 -38.71
C SER A 284 3.88 16.41 -39.69
N ARG A 285 4.16 17.69 -39.43
CA ARG A 285 3.80 18.80 -40.33
C ARG A 285 4.80 19.05 -41.48
N TRP A 286 5.96 18.41 -41.42
CA TRP A 286 7.07 18.61 -42.38
C TRP A 286 7.44 17.33 -43.15
N SER A 287 6.58 16.33 -43.15
CA SER A 287 6.73 15.18 -44.06
C SER A 287 5.93 15.45 -45.33
N PRO A 288 6.57 15.40 -46.53
CA PRO A 288 5.92 15.63 -47.80
C PRO A 288 4.89 14.54 -48.15
#